data_2ad146afa8ef16951cde4bba029e958a
#
_entry.id   2ad146afa8ef16951cde4bba029e958a
#
_cell.length_a   1.000
_cell.length_b   1.000
_cell.length_c   1.000
_cell.angle_alpha   90.00
_cell.angle_beta   90.00
_cell.angle_gamma   90.00
#
_symmetry.space_group_name_H-M   'P 1'
#
loop_
_entity.id
_entity.type
_entity.pdbx_description
1 polymer ?
#
loop_
_entity_poly.entity_id
_entity_poly.type
_entity_poly.pdbx_seq_one_letter_code
_entity_poly.pdbx_strand_id
1 'polypeptide(L)'
;MLPRVLLAEESLPFRRVIREALTAFRDCEVDDTPNGEHAFELALRRPYSLFLFALPLAEMDGHLLDRLIAKAYPLAHPGVHTAPPVIFLIRAEEAARFHQIQRDARVRGHLPMPPKLDALLTLTEGLLPPKPNGGGFPKFSLAPDVP
;
A
#
# COMPACT_ATOMS: atom_id res chain seq x y z
N MET A 1 -6.27 17.21 6.05
CA MET A 1 -6.38 15.82 6.44
C MET A 1 -5.35 15.00 5.66
N LEU A 2 -4.65 14.12 6.35
CA LEU A 2 -3.60 13.34 5.71
C LEU A 2 -4.19 12.26 4.81
N PRO A 3 -3.55 11.97 3.68
CA PRO A 3 -3.94 10.80 2.91
C PRO A 3 -3.73 9.53 3.71
N ARG A 4 -4.52 8.53 3.41
CA ARG A 4 -4.50 7.27 4.13
C ARG A 4 -4.22 6.13 3.17
N VAL A 5 -3.33 5.23 3.57
CA VAL A 5 -2.93 4.06 2.78
C VAL A 5 -3.50 2.81 3.44
N LEU A 6 -4.05 1.92 2.65
CA LEU A 6 -4.50 0.61 3.13
C LEU A 6 -3.50 -0.44 2.65
N LEU A 7 -2.90 -1.14 3.59
CA LEU A 7 -1.86 -2.13 3.32
C LEU A 7 -2.36 -3.51 3.74
N ALA A 8 -2.44 -4.43 2.79
CA ALA A 8 -2.81 -5.82 3.06
C ALA A 8 -1.64 -6.73 2.72
N GLU A 9 -1.06 -7.36 3.73
CA GLU A 9 0.09 -8.23 3.61
C GLU A 9 0.12 -9.18 4.80
N GLU A 10 0.25 -10.48 4.56
CA GLU A 10 0.23 -11.46 5.63
C GLU A 10 1.43 -11.39 6.55
N SER A 11 2.61 -11.10 6.01
CA SER A 11 3.84 -11.11 6.81
C SER A 11 3.90 -9.90 7.71
N LEU A 12 3.91 -10.11 9.00
CA LEU A 12 4.03 -9.01 9.95
C LEU A 12 5.34 -8.23 9.77
N PRO A 13 6.49 -8.90 9.60
CA PRO A 13 7.72 -8.14 9.38
C PRO A 13 7.64 -7.25 8.13
N PHE A 14 7.08 -7.74 7.04
CA PHE A 14 6.97 -6.93 5.83
C PHE A 14 5.99 -5.79 6.02
N ARG A 15 4.86 -6.03 6.70
CA ARG A 15 3.91 -4.95 6.98
C ARG A 15 4.58 -3.85 7.78
N ARG A 16 5.38 -4.23 8.78
CA ARG A 16 6.05 -3.23 9.62
C ARG A 16 7.06 -2.42 8.84
N VAL A 17 7.87 -3.08 8.01
CA VAL A 17 8.86 -2.37 7.22
C VAL A 17 8.18 -1.35 6.30
N ILE A 18 7.14 -1.77 5.60
CA ILE A 18 6.44 -0.88 4.67
C ILE A 18 5.78 0.27 5.41
N ARG A 19 5.09 -0.04 6.50
CA ARG A 19 4.40 0.98 7.28
C ARG A 19 5.38 2.00 7.85
N GLU A 20 6.47 1.53 8.44
CA GLU A 20 7.44 2.44 9.04
C GLU A 20 8.13 3.29 7.98
N ALA A 21 8.45 2.71 6.84
CA ALA A 21 9.07 3.46 5.77
C ALA A 21 8.13 4.55 5.24
N LEU A 22 6.86 4.21 5.02
CA LEU A 22 5.90 5.20 4.51
C LEU A 22 5.69 6.33 5.50
N THR A 23 5.48 6.00 6.78
CA THR A 23 5.22 7.05 7.76
C THR A 23 6.46 7.87 8.08
N ALA A 24 7.66 7.33 7.81
CA ALA A 24 8.89 8.07 8.02
C ALA A 24 9.18 9.07 6.90
N PHE A 25 8.81 8.73 5.66
CA PHE A 25 9.20 9.53 4.51
C PHE A 25 8.04 10.20 3.77
N ARG A 26 6.81 9.76 4.03
CA ARG A 26 5.62 10.37 3.42
C ARG A 26 4.70 10.91 4.51
N ASP A 27 3.97 11.95 4.16
CA ASP A 27 3.01 12.54 5.08
C ASP A 27 1.68 11.85 4.91
N CYS A 28 1.50 10.72 5.57
CA CYS A 28 0.33 9.87 5.41
C CYS A 28 0.09 9.04 6.66
N GLU A 29 -1.10 8.45 6.71
CA GLU A 29 -1.42 7.45 7.73
C GLU A 29 -1.60 6.11 7.04
N VAL A 30 -1.25 5.03 7.73
CA VAL A 30 -1.31 3.69 7.16
C VAL A 30 -2.15 2.80 8.06
N ASP A 31 -3.17 2.18 7.47
CA ASP A 31 -3.90 1.11 8.12
C ASP A 31 -3.41 -0.19 7.51
N ASP A 32 -2.98 -1.14 8.34
CA ASP A 32 -2.47 -2.39 7.81
C ASP A 32 -3.23 -3.57 8.37
N THR A 33 -3.31 -4.64 7.59
CA THR A 33 -4.03 -5.84 7.96
C THR A 33 -3.39 -7.06 7.30
N PRO A 34 -3.46 -8.23 7.95
CA PRO A 34 -2.92 -9.45 7.35
C PRO A 34 -3.85 -10.11 6.35
N ASN A 35 -5.13 -9.75 6.28
CA ASN A 35 -6.05 -10.50 5.42
C ASN A 35 -6.94 -9.62 4.57
N GLY A 36 -7.43 -10.22 3.48
CA GLY A 36 -8.22 -9.50 2.49
C GLY A 36 -9.61 -9.13 2.96
N GLU A 37 -10.25 -9.96 3.77
CA GLU A 37 -11.59 -9.64 4.24
C GLU A 37 -11.61 -8.39 5.09
N HIS A 38 -10.64 -8.28 5.99
CA HIS A 38 -10.54 -7.09 6.83
C HIS A 38 -10.20 -5.86 5.99
N ALA A 39 -9.32 -6.03 4.98
CA ALA A 39 -9.01 -4.93 4.08
C ALA A 39 -10.25 -4.45 3.33
N PHE A 40 -11.10 -5.38 2.90
CA PHE A 40 -12.33 -5.03 2.23
C PHE A 40 -13.24 -4.21 3.15
N GLU A 41 -13.41 -4.65 4.39
CA GLU A 41 -14.19 -3.90 5.36
C GLU A 41 -13.66 -2.49 5.58
N LEU A 42 -12.34 -2.38 5.75
CA LEU A 42 -11.73 -1.08 5.97
C LEU A 42 -11.96 -0.16 4.77
N ALA A 43 -11.79 -0.69 3.56
CA ALA A 43 -11.95 0.11 2.35
C ALA A 43 -13.36 0.69 2.22
N LEU A 44 -14.38 -0.04 2.68
CA LEU A 44 -15.74 0.45 2.60
C LEU A 44 -16.11 1.36 3.77
N ARG A 45 -15.33 1.33 4.84
CA ARG A 45 -15.65 2.07 6.04
C ARG A 45 -15.03 3.46 6.07
N ARG A 46 -13.89 3.66 5.44
CA ARG A 46 -13.21 4.95 5.43
C ARG A 46 -12.54 5.20 4.09
N PRO A 47 -12.29 6.47 3.75
CA PRO A 47 -11.66 6.79 2.47
C PRO A 47 -10.16 6.54 2.53
N TYR A 48 -9.61 6.14 1.39
CA TYR A 48 -8.18 5.90 1.22
C TYR A 48 -7.68 6.63 -0.02
N SER A 49 -6.37 6.88 -0.05
CA SER A 49 -5.72 7.52 -1.19
C SER A 49 -4.90 6.53 -2.01
N LEU A 50 -4.54 5.41 -1.42
CA LEU A 50 -3.67 4.43 -2.07
C LEU A 50 -3.87 3.07 -1.42
N PHE A 51 -3.90 2.03 -2.24
CA PHE A 51 -3.90 0.65 -1.77
C PHE A 51 -2.56 0.01 -2.05
N LEU A 52 -2.04 -0.74 -1.09
CA LEU A 52 -0.88 -1.62 -1.26
C LEU A 52 -1.35 -3.02 -0.89
N PHE A 53 -1.57 -3.85 -1.90
CA PHE A 53 -2.13 -5.18 -1.68
C PHE A 53 -1.17 -6.25 -2.17
N ALA A 54 -0.85 -7.21 -1.30
CA ALA A 54 -0.07 -8.37 -1.73
C ALA A 54 -0.92 -9.21 -2.68
N LEU A 55 -0.33 -9.72 -3.74
CA LEU A 55 -1.03 -10.67 -4.58
C LEU A 55 -1.32 -11.96 -3.82
N PRO A 56 -0.33 -12.55 -3.12
CA PRO A 56 -0.65 -13.76 -2.37
C PRO A 56 -1.21 -13.39 -1.00
N LEU A 57 -2.49 -13.55 -0.85
CA LEU A 57 -3.18 -13.46 0.44
C LEU A 57 -3.85 -14.79 0.70
N ALA A 58 -4.10 -15.10 1.98
CA ALA A 58 -4.51 -16.46 2.38
C ALA A 58 -5.79 -16.94 1.72
N GLU A 59 -6.84 -16.14 1.74
CA GLU A 59 -8.16 -16.61 1.33
C GLU A 59 -8.64 -15.99 0.03
N MET A 60 -8.07 -14.89 -0.36
CA MET A 60 -8.32 -14.31 -1.66
C MET A 60 -7.06 -13.56 -2.05
N ASP A 61 -6.70 -13.57 -3.32
CA ASP A 61 -5.52 -12.83 -3.70
C ASP A 61 -5.82 -11.35 -3.80
N GLY A 62 -4.75 -10.55 -3.84
CA GLY A 62 -4.88 -9.11 -3.85
C GLY A 62 -5.58 -8.55 -5.07
N HIS A 63 -5.49 -9.24 -6.21
CA HIS A 63 -6.15 -8.77 -7.41
C HIS A 63 -7.68 -8.92 -7.28
N LEU A 64 -8.13 -10.06 -6.76
CA LEU A 64 -9.55 -10.25 -6.51
C LEU A 64 -10.05 -9.22 -5.48
N LEU A 65 -9.28 -9.04 -4.40
CA LEU A 65 -9.63 -8.04 -3.39
C LEU A 65 -9.80 -6.67 -4.03
N ASP A 66 -8.85 -6.26 -4.86
CA ASP A 66 -8.91 -4.96 -5.50
C ASP A 66 -10.12 -4.83 -6.41
N ARG A 67 -10.44 -5.87 -7.16
CA ARG A 67 -11.59 -5.82 -8.06
C ARG A 67 -12.91 -5.72 -7.30
N LEU A 68 -13.01 -6.44 -6.18
CA LEU A 68 -14.22 -6.35 -5.37
C LEU A 68 -14.37 -4.96 -4.76
N ILE A 69 -13.26 -4.39 -4.27
CA ILE A 69 -13.30 -3.05 -3.73
C ILE A 69 -13.63 -2.03 -4.82
N ALA A 70 -13.06 -2.19 -6.01
CA ALA A 70 -13.30 -1.25 -7.09
C ALA A 70 -14.79 -1.13 -7.42
N LYS A 71 -15.53 -2.22 -7.32
CA LYS A 71 -16.98 -2.19 -7.57
C LYS A 71 -17.76 -1.55 -6.43
N ALA A 72 -17.34 -1.83 -5.20
CA ALA A 72 -18.11 -1.41 -4.04
C ALA A 72 -17.75 -0.01 -3.55
N TYR A 73 -16.53 0.46 -3.84
CA TYR A 73 -16.01 1.69 -3.28
C TYR A 73 -16.88 2.92 -3.59
N PRO A 74 -17.29 3.14 -4.86
CA PRO A 74 -18.12 4.32 -5.14
C PRO A 74 -19.47 4.27 -4.46
N LEU A 75 -19.99 3.08 -4.18
CA LEU A 75 -21.26 2.94 -3.48
C LEU A 75 -21.11 3.27 -2.00
N ALA A 76 -19.96 2.95 -1.43
CA ALA A 76 -19.69 3.20 -0.02
C ALA A 76 -19.22 4.63 0.24
N HIS A 77 -18.70 5.30 -0.77
CA HIS A 77 -18.14 6.64 -0.61
C HIS A 77 -18.81 7.61 -1.60
N PRO A 78 -19.95 8.18 -1.23
CA PRO A 78 -20.68 9.11 -2.11
C PRO A 78 -19.77 10.24 -2.59
N GLY A 79 -19.86 10.56 -3.87
CA GLY A 79 -19.02 11.60 -4.46
C GLY A 79 -17.72 11.11 -5.04
N VAL A 80 -17.38 9.86 -4.79
CA VAL A 80 -16.18 9.25 -5.35
C VAL A 80 -16.58 8.34 -6.50
N HIS A 81 -16.01 8.55 -7.68
CA HIS A 81 -16.38 7.78 -8.87
C HIS A 81 -15.50 6.57 -9.12
N THR A 82 -14.26 6.61 -8.65
CA THR A 82 -13.31 5.51 -8.82
C THR A 82 -12.62 5.21 -7.52
N ALA A 83 -12.28 3.94 -7.32
CA ALA A 83 -11.48 3.54 -6.18
C ALA A 83 -10.05 4.08 -6.31
N PRO A 84 -9.32 4.17 -5.21
CA PRO A 84 -7.93 4.65 -5.24
C PRO A 84 -7.03 3.81 -6.12
N PRO A 85 -5.88 4.35 -6.53
CA PRO A 85 -4.87 3.55 -7.23
C PRO A 85 -4.32 2.46 -6.34
N VAL A 86 -3.77 1.43 -6.96
CA VAL A 86 -3.23 0.28 -6.24
C VAL A 86 -1.83 -0.04 -6.72
N ILE A 87 -0.96 -0.41 -5.77
CA ILE A 87 0.35 -0.96 -6.04
C ILE A 87 0.33 -2.37 -5.46
N PHE A 88 0.66 -3.37 -6.28
CA PHE A 88 0.66 -4.74 -5.79
C PHE A 88 2.04 -5.11 -5.25
N LEU A 89 2.04 -5.85 -4.14
CA LEU A 89 3.26 -6.43 -3.58
C LEU A 89 3.37 -7.82 -4.17
N ILE A 90 4.46 -8.09 -4.88
CA ILE A 90 4.56 -9.37 -5.60
C ILE A 90 5.89 -10.05 -5.31
N ARG A 91 5.83 -11.38 -5.26
CA ARG A 91 7.03 -12.19 -5.19
C ARG A 91 7.45 -12.57 -6.61
N ALA A 92 8.69 -13.04 -6.75
CA ALA A 92 9.24 -13.34 -8.08
C ALA A 92 8.35 -14.30 -8.87
N GLU A 93 7.76 -15.28 -8.20
CA GLU A 93 6.94 -16.27 -8.88
C GLU A 93 5.62 -15.72 -9.40
N GLU A 94 5.27 -14.48 -9.05
CA GLU A 94 4.02 -13.88 -9.47
C GLU A 94 4.19 -12.87 -10.59
N ALA A 95 5.41 -12.71 -11.09
CA ALA A 95 5.69 -11.69 -12.09
C ALA A 95 4.85 -11.85 -13.35
N ALA A 96 4.70 -13.10 -13.82
CA ALA A 96 3.91 -13.35 -15.03
C ALA A 96 2.45 -12.98 -14.84
N ARG A 97 1.90 -13.26 -13.66
CA ARG A 97 0.53 -12.92 -13.36
C ARG A 97 0.34 -11.41 -13.27
N PHE A 98 1.28 -10.73 -12.63
CA PHE A 98 1.20 -9.28 -12.55
C PHE A 98 1.21 -8.65 -13.94
N HIS A 99 1.99 -9.21 -14.85
CA HIS A 99 2.05 -8.70 -16.20
C HIS A 99 0.67 -8.68 -16.87
N GLN A 100 -0.19 -9.63 -16.52
CA GLN A 100 -1.53 -9.70 -17.10
C GLN A 100 -2.48 -8.66 -16.51
N ILE A 101 -2.29 -8.27 -15.25
CA ILE A 101 -3.22 -7.38 -14.58
C ILE A 101 -2.78 -5.92 -14.57
N GLN A 102 -1.57 -5.62 -14.99
CA GLN A 102 -1.04 -4.26 -14.91
C GLN A 102 -1.67 -3.27 -15.89
N ARG A 103 -2.53 -3.75 -16.77
CA ARG A 103 -3.17 -2.88 -17.76
C ARG A 103 -4.26 -1.99 -17.19
N ASP A 104 -4.77 -2.34 -16.03
CA ASP A 104 -5.78 -1.50 -15.37
C ASP A 104 -5.14 -0.17 -15.02
N ALA A 105 -5.82 0.92 -15.39
CA ALA A 105 -5.29 2.27 -15.15
C ALA A 105 -5.07 2.57 -13.68
N ARG A 106 -5.78 1.89 -12.78
CA ARG A 106 -5.60 2.10 -11.35
C ARG A 106 -4.33 1.41 -10.83
N VAL A 107 -3.76 0.47 -11.58
CA VAL A 107 -2.53 -0.21 -11.15
C VAL A 107 -1.35 0.70 -11.45
N ARG A 108 -0.71 1.20 -10.42
CA ARG A 108 0.40 2.14 -10.56
C ARG A 108 1.76 1.50 -10.48
N GLY A 109 1.81 0.17 -10.37
CA GLY A 109 3.07 -0.55 -10.38
C GLY A 109 3.05 -1.69 -9.40
N HIS A 110 4.23 -2.20 -9.14
CA HIS A 110 4.38 -3.29 -8.18
C HIS A 110 5.64 -3.11 -7.36
N LEU A 111 5.60 -3.58 -6.13
CA LEU A 111 6.74 -3.59 -5.24
C LEU A 111 7.23 -5.03 -5.13
N PRO A 112 8.43 -5.33 -5.63
CA PRO A 112 8.97 -6.68 -5.48
C PRO A 112 9.24 -6.96 -4.00
N MET A 113 8.90 -8.17 -3.59
CA MET A 113 9.10 -8.60 -2.21
C MET A 113 10.30 -9.54 -2.11
N PRO A 114 11.11 -9.42 -1.09
CA PRO A 114 10.97 -8.54 0.08
C PRO A 114 11.17 -7.06 -0.29
N PRO A 115 10.52 -6.16 0.45
CA PRO A 115 10.46 -4.77 0.06
C PRO A 115 11.80 -4.05 0.24
N LYS A 116 12.12 -3.18 -0.72
CA LYS A 116 13.28 -2.30 -0.61
C LYS A 116 12.78 -0.87 -0.47
N LEU A 117 13.44 -0.11 0.38
CA LEU A 117 13.02 1.25 0.70
C LEU A 117 12.99 2.14 -0.52
N ASP A 118 14.06 2.12 -1.32
CA ASP A 118 14.13 3.00 -2.48
C ASP A 118 13.05 2.69 -3.51
N ALA A 119 12.73 1.42 -3.71
CA ALA A 119 11.66 1.03 -4.63
C ALA A 119 10.31 1.54 -4.14
N LEU A 120 10.05 1.38 -2.84
CA LEU A 120 8.79 1.85 -2.25
C LEU A 120 8.66 3.36 -2.39
N LEU A 121 9.73 4.10 -2.13
CA LEU A 121 9.67 5.54 -2.21
C LEU A 121 9.50 6.02 -3.66
N THR A 122 10.16 5.35 -4.60
CA THR A 122 9.98 5.69 -6.02
C THR A 122 8.54 5.46 -6.46
N LEU A 123 7.95 4.33 -6.06
CA LEU A 123 6.58 4.00 -6.46
C LEU A 123 5.55 4.96 -5.87
N THR A 124 5.80 5.49 -4.69
CA THR A 124 4.84 6.38 -4.02
C THR A 124 5.09 7.86 -4.29
N GLU A 125 6.15 8.18 -5.02
CA GLU A 125 6.41 9.56 -5.38
C GLU A 125 5.28 10.08 -6.25
N GLY A 126 4.72 11.21 -5.90
CA GLY A 126 3.59 11.76 -6.64
C GLY A 126 2.25 11.18 -6.24
N LEU A 127 2.22 10.08 -5.53
CA LEU A 127 0.97 9.49 -5.02
C LEU A 127 0.73 9.91 -3.57
N LEU A 128 1.80 10.13 -2.82
CA LEU A 128 1.72 10.57 -1.44
C LEU A 128 2.65 11.77 -1.25
N PRO A 129 2.24 12.76 -0.46
CA PRO A 129 3.09 13.92 -0.25
C PRO A 129 4.32 13.56 0.59
N PRO A 130 5.42 14.29 0.40
CA PRO A 130 6.59 14.05 1.23
C PRO A 130 6.38 14.57 2.64
N LYS A 131 7.15 14.05 3.56
CA LYS A 131 7.11 14.51 4.94
C LYS A 131 7.59 15.97 4.98
N PRO A 132 6.90 16.85 5.74
CA PRO A 132 7.21 18.28 5.72
C PRO A 132 8.66 18.62 6.05
N ASN A 133 9.30 17.95 6.96
CA ASN A 133 10.65 18.30 7.36
C ASN A 133 11.68 17.36 6.78
N GLY A 134 11.45 16.89 5.57
CA GLY A 134 12.38 15.98 4.92
C GLY A 134 12.19 14.55 5.28
N GLY A 135 11.47 14.26 6.33
CA GLY A 135 11.20 12.88 6.73
C GLY A 135 12.43 12.15 7.20
N GLY A 136 12.33 10.83 7.20
CA GLY A 136 13.40 9.94 7.60
C GLY A 136 13.07 9.16 8.84
N PHE A 137 13.88 8.16 9.14
CA PHE A 137 13.68 7.34 10.33
C PHE A 137 14.04 8.14 11.56
N PRO A 138 13.43 7.83 12.71
CA PRO A 138 13.73 8.53 13.95
C PRO A 138 15.22 8.46 14.26
N LYS A 139 15.76 9.57 14.73
CA LYS A 139 17.18 9.61 14.98
C LYS A 139 17.64 8.65 16.04
N PHE A 140 16.80 8.37 16.98
CA PHE A 140 17.21 7.42 18.03
C PHE A 140 17.53 6.04 17.44
N SER A 141 16.92 5.69 16.35
CA SER A 141 17.19 4.39 15.76
C SER A 141 18.46 4.38 14.95
N LEU A 142 18.97 5.57 14.61
CA LEU A 142 20.18 5.65 13.85
C LEU A 142 21.31 6.10 14.68
N ALA A 143 21.01 6.42 15.84
CA ALA A 143 21.95 7.09 16.61
C ALA A 143 23.12 6.44 16.83
N PRO A 144 23.63 5.96 16.43
CA PRO A 144 24.78 5.46 16.63
C PRO A 144 25.75 6.37 16.38
N ASP A 145 25.61 7.01 16.00
CA ASP A 145 26.50 7.59 15.64
C ASP A 145 26.99 8.21 16.44
N VAL A 146 26.74 8.00 16.88
CA VAL A 146 27.01 8.30 17.53
C VAL A 146 27.81 8.29 17.85
N PRO A 147 28.24 8.53 18.13
CA PRO A 147 28.97 8.96 18.59
C PRO A 147 29.46 9.64 18.30
#